data_daa53762e16a9ebc18ce652bb091db4c
#
_entry.id   daa53762e16a9ebc18ce652bb091db4c
#
_cell.length_a   1.000
_cell.length_b   1.000
_cell.length_c   1.000
_cell.angle_alpha   90.00
_cell.angle_beta   90.00
_cell.angle_gamma   90.00
#
_symmetry.space_group_name_H-M   'P 1'
#
loop_
_entity.id
_entity.type
_entity.pdbx_description
1 polymer ?
#
loop_
_entity_poly.entity_id
_entity_poly.type
_entity_poly.pdbx_seq_one_letter_code
_entity_poly.pdbx_strand_id
1 'polypeptide(L)'
;VDLERKDLSVIYFDNGPGYYTGLRIGFSVAQGICASLGIPLVPVNGLDALAFAAHTSHRKICSLIDIKRNEFAYCTYNPVPGGVVRNTDPEVISVDNLEIKITSDTEKKLLVGNWNLLNNKKIVNDSNTKLADPKFVTAEHIFNVGERLFDSDNYPNFNEIQIEYMREPDVTLPKENLVKKVNFYD
;
A
#
# COMPACT_ATOMS: atom_id res chain seq x y z
N VAL A 1 -28.76 -7.13 7.54
CA VAL A 1 -28.33 -6.83 8.92
C VAL A 1 -28.30 -5.31 9.02
N ASP A 2 -29.16 -4.75 9.89
CA ASP A 2 -29.14 -3.32 10.18
C ASP A 2 -27.99 -3.05 11.16
N LEU A 3 -26.83 -2.64 10.61
CA LEU A 3 -25.68 -2.19 11.40
C LEU A 3 -25.77 -0.69 11.62
N GLU A 4 -25.60 -0.28 12.87
CA GLU A 4 -25.47 1.13 13.25
C GLU A 4 -24.00 1.51 13.44
N ARG A 5 -23.69 2.80 13.44
CA ARG A 5 -22.32 3.30 13.66
C ARG A 5 -21.71 2.83 14.99
N LYS A 6 -22.53 2.67 16.02
CA LYS A 6 -22.10 2.18 17.35
C LYS A 6 -21.64 0.71 17.36
N ASP A 7 -21.95 -0.05 16.31
CA ASP A 7 -21.56 -1.45 16.17
C ASP A 7 -20.15 -1.62 15.61
N LEU A 8 -19.51 -0.51 15.19
CA LEU A 8 -18.12 -0.51 14.76
C LEU A 8 -17.21 -0.58 16.00
N SER A 9 -16.24 -1.50 15.98
CA SER A 9 -15.28 -1.71 17.06
C SER A 9 -13.83 -1.36 16.69
N VAL A 10 -13.50 -1.37 15.39
CA VAL A 10 -12.17 -1.06 14.87
C VAL A 10 -12.27 -0.67 13.40
N ILE A 11 -11.36 0.15 12.92
CA ILE A 11 -11.18 0.43 11.49
C ILE A 11 -9.78 0.01 11.07
N TYR A 12 -9.70 -0.85 10.07
CA TYR A 12 -8.47 -1.17 9.35
C TYR A 12 -8.38 -0.29 8.11
N PHE A 13 -7.23 0.30 7.87
CA PHE A 13 -7.09 1.26 6.79
C PHE A 13 -5.79 1.01 6.02
N ASP A 14 -5.86 1.11 4.68
CA ASP A 14 -4.67 1.06 3.81
C ASP A 14 -3.87 2.35 3.99
N ASN A 15 -2.74 2.26 4.71
CA ASN A 15 -1.87 3.41 4.94
C ASN A 15 -0.86 3.64 3.81
N GLY A 16 -0.96 2.89 2.71
CA GLY A 16 -0.08 2.97 1.56
C GLY A 16 0.83 1.74 1.39
N PRO A 17 1.68 1.78 0.38
CA PRO A 17 1.84 2.85 -0.61
C PRO A 17 0.67 2.95 -1.59
N GLY A 18 0.47 4.14 -2.18
CA GLY A 18 -0.61 4.37 -3.12
C GLY A 18 -0.68 5.81 -3.63
N TYR A 19 -1.82 6.15 -4.22
CA TYR A 19 -2.06 7.47 -4.75
C TYR A 19 -2.23 8.51 -3.62
N TYR A 20 -1.36 9.52 -3.61
CA TYR A 20 -1.22 10.52 -2.54
C TYR A 20 -2.53 11.12 -2.04
N THR A 21 -3.36 11.62 -2.96
CA THR A 21 -4.65 12.25 -2.62
C THR A 21 -5.63 11.24 -2.03
N GLY A 22 -5.69 10.03 -2.61
CA GLY A 22 -6.57 8.96 -2.15
C GLY A 22 -6.24 8.51 -0.73
N LEU A 23 -4.96 8.31 -0.43
CA LEU A 23 -4.49 7.92 0.90
C LEU A 23 -4.86 8.97 1.95
N ARG A 24 -4.67 10.26 1.65
CA ARG A 24 -5.03 11.35 2.57
C ARG A 24 -6.52 11.45 2.84
N ILE A 25 -7.34 11.34 1.79
CA ILE A 25 -8.79 11.35 1.94
C ILE A 25 -9.23 10.17 2.80
N GLY A 26 -8.78 8.96 2.48
CA GLY A 26 -9.09 7.74 3.22
C GLY A 26 -8.69 7.85 4.69
N PHE A 27 -7.46 8.30 4.96
CA PHE A 27 -6.96 8.48 6.32
C PHE A 27 -7.79 9.49 7.11
N SER A 28 -8.07 10.67 6.52
CA SER A 28 -8.83 11.72 7.21
C SER A 28 -10.25 11.26 7.56
N VAL A 29 -10.91 10.51 6.67
CA VAL A 29 -12.22 9.93 6.92
C VAL A 29 -12.16 8.88 8.03
N ALA A 30 -11.22 7.93 7.94
CA ALA A 30 -11.04 6.88 8.95
C ALA A 30 -10.71 7.48 10.32
N GLN A 31 -9.79 8.44 10.38
CA GLN A 31 -9.41 9.15 11.59
C GLN A 31 -10.62 9.88 12.22
N GLY A 32 -11.42 10.57 11.41
CA GLY A 32 -12.61 11.27 11.88
C GLY A 32 -13.65 10.34 12.48
N ILE A 33 -13.88 9.18 11.86
CA ILE A 33 -14.81 8.16 12.40
C ILE A 33 -14.25 7.59 13.70
N CYS A 34 -12.98 7.18 13.75
CA CYS A 34 -12.36 6.62 14.95
C CYS A 34 -12.38 7.61 16.11
N ALA A 35 -12.05 8.89 15.86
CA ALA A 35 -12.10 9.94 16.87
C ALA A 35 -13.52 10.18 17.41
N SER A 36 -14.54 10.11 16.56
CA SER A 36 -15.93 10.32 16.96
C SER A 36 -16.53 9.18 17.78
N LEU A 37 -16.07 7.95 17.54
CA LEU A 37 -16.58 6.74 18.17
C LEU A 37 -15.70 6.22 19.31
N GLY A 38 -14.48 6.74 19.46
CA GLY A 38 -13.50 6.28 20.44
C GLY A 38 -12.99 4.86 20.15
N ILE A 39 -12.88 4.49 18.85
CA ILE A 39 -12.47 3.15 18.43
C ILE A 39 -11.05 3.19 17.80
N PRO A 40 -10.30 2.07 17.82
CA PRO A 40 -8.99 1.96 17.22
C PRO A 40 -8.98 2.19 15.71
N LEU A 41 -7.87 2.77 15.22
CA LEU A 41 -7.50 2.83 13.81
C LEU A 41 -6.22 2.01 13.60
N VAL A 42 -6.26 1.00 12.76
CA VAL A 42 -5.14 0.08 12.51
C VAL A 42 -4.63 0.27 11.09
N PRO A 43 -3.41 0.77 10.93
CA PRO A 43 -2.79 0.92 9.60
C PRO A 43 -2.35 -0.44 9.07
N VAL A 44 -2.57 -0.68 7.79
CA VAL A 44 -2.15 -1.89 7.07
C VAL A 44 -1.46 -1.48 5.78
N ASN A 45 -0.25 -1.99 5.57
CA ASN A 45 0.47 -1.73 4.33
C ASN A 45 -0.15 -2.50 3.15
N GLY A 46 -0.46 -1.80 2.06
CA GLY A 46 -1.09 -2.37 0.88
C GLY A 46 -0.24 -3.46 0.18
N LEU A 47 1.10 -3.35 0.21
CA LEU A 47 1.99 -4.38 -0.36
C LEU A 47 1.94 -5.66 0.47
N ASP A 48 1.86 -5.56 1.81
CA ASP A 48 1.71 -6.70 2.71
C ASP A 48 0.35 -7.39 2.47
N ALA A 49 -0.70 -6.60 2.30
CA ALA A 49 -2.05 -7.10 2.03
C ALA A 49 -2.13 -7.90 0.72
N LEU A 50 -1.48 -7.41 -0.35
CA LEU A 50 -1.37 -8.13 -1.63
C LEU A 50 -0.56 -9.42 -1.48
N ALA A 51 0.58 -9.37 -0.80
CA ALA A 51 1.42 -10.53 -0.58
C ALA A 51 0.71 -11.59 0.24
N PHE A 52 -0.01 -11.17 1.28
CA PHE A 52 -0.79 -12.07 2.12
C PHE A 52 -1.91 -12.76 1.34
N ALA A 53 -2.59 -12.06 0.44
CA ALA A 53 -3.61 -12.66 -0.43
C ALA A 53 -3.06 -13.77 -1.33
N ALA A 54 -1.76 -13.72 -1.65
CA ALA A 54 -1.06 -14.71 -2.47
C ALA A 54 -0.25 -15.75 -1.66
N HIS A 55 -0.40 -15.81 -0.34
CA HIS A 55 0.45 -16.59 0.58
C HIS A 55 0.43 -18.11 0.38
N THR A 56 -0.54 -18.65 -0.33
CA THR A 56 -0.61 -20.07 -0.69
C THR A 56 0.43 -20.50 -1.74
N SER A 57 1.16 -19.54 -2.30
CA SER A 57 2.24 -19.83 -3.27
C SER A 57 3.45 -20.44 -2.56
N HIS A 58 4.17 -21.29 -3.28
CA HIS A 58 5.51 -21.76 -2.90
C HIS A 58 6.61 -20.94 -3.62
N ARG A 59 6.25 -19.81 -4.22
CA ARG A 59 7.13 -18.93 -4.96
C ARG A 59 7.41 -17.67 -4.14
N LYS A 60 8.56 -17.09 -4.35
CA LYS A 60 8.84 -15.73 -3.86
C LYS A 60 7.76 -14.79 -4.39
N ILE A 61 7.10 -14.07 -3.50
CA ILE A 61 6.01 -13.15 -3.86
C ILE A 61 6.60 -11.77 -4.09
N CYS A 62 6.24 -11.17 -5.21
CA CYS A 62 6.64 -9.82 -5.61
C CYS A 62 5.39 -8.96 -5.68
N SER A 63 5.15 -8.10 -4.68
CA SER A 63 4.02 -7.19 -4.64
C SER A 63 4.33 -5.89 -5.37
N LEU A 64 3.36 -5.42 -6.16
CA LEU A 64 3.45 -4.23 -7.00
C LEU A 64 2.25 -3.32 -6.81
N ILE A 65 2.48 -2.06 -6.46
CA ILE A 65 1.45 -1.02 -6.43
C ILE A 65 1.89 0.12 -7.35
N ASP A 66 1.04 0.51 -8.29
CA ASP A 66 1.27 1.64 -9.19
C ASP A 66 1.23 2.96 -8.41
N ILE A 67 2.35 3.65 -8.38
CA ILE A 67 2.48 4.97 -7.76
C ILE A 67 2.57 6.10 -8.80
N LYS A 68 2.17 5.78 -10.06
CA LYS A 68 2.19 6.66 -11.24
C LYS A 68 3.59 6.92 -11.80
N ARG A 69 3.66 7.63 -12.93
CA ARG A 69 4.90 8.04 -13.61
C ARG A 69 5.80 6.88 -14.04
N ASN A 70 5.22 5.75 -14.44
CA ASN A 70 5.94 4.53 -14.77
C ASN A 70 6.81 3.99 -13.63
N GLU A 71 6.36 4.19 -12.39
CA GLU A 71 7.01 3.66 -11.19
C GLU A 71 6.03 2.84 -10.36
N PHE A 72 6.58 1.83 -9.70
CA PHE A 72 5.88 0.99 -8.75
C PHE A 72 6.51 1.11 -7.37
N ALA A 73 5.68 1.02 -6.35
CA ALA A 73 6.10 0.54 -5.05
C ALA A 73 6.23 -0.98 -5.16
N TYR A 74 7.37 -1.51 -4.76
CA TYR A 74 7.76 -2.90 -4.91
C TYR A 74 8.32 -3.45 -3.61
N CYS A 75 7.91 -4.67 -3.27
CA CYS A 75 8.46 -5.40 -2.13
C CYS A 75 8.41 -6.90 -2.39
N THR A 76 9.35 -7.65 -1.84
CA THR A 76 9.39 -9.10 -1.97
C THR A 76 9.12 -9.79 -0.64
N TYR A 77 8.47 -10.96 -0.71
CA TYR A 77 8.08 -11.74 0.44
C TYR A 77 8.37 -13.23 0.22
N ASN A 78 8.67 -13.91 1.31
CA ASN A 78 8.73 -15.35 1.36
C ASN A 78 7.43 -15.89 1.96
N PRO A 79 6.75 -16.83 1.30
CA PRO A 79 5.60 -17.51 1.89
C PRO A 79 6.05 -18.39 3.06
N VAL A 80 5.28 -18.32 4.13
CA VAL A 80 5.46 -19.14 5.32
C VAL A 80 4.12 -19.79 5.72
N PRO A 81 4.10 -20.82 6.55
CA PRO A 81 2.85 -21.38 7.05
C PRO A 81 1.97 -20.29 7.69
N GLY A 82 0.79 -20.10 7.14
CA GLY A 82 -0.19 -19.13 7.63
C GLY A 82 0.04 -17.67 7.24
N GLY A 83 1.02 -17.35 6.38
CA GLY A 83 1.24 -15.96 5.98
C GLY A 83 2.43 -15.72 5.08
N VAL A 84 3.00 -14.55 5.22
CA VAL A 84 4.19 -14.10 4.47
C VAL A 84 5.14 -13.37 5.42
N VAL A 85 6.43 -13.38 5.08
CA VAL A 85 7.46 -12.59 5.75
C VAL A 85 8.14 -11.72 4.71
N ARG A 86 8.29 -10.42 4.99
CA ARG A 86 9.05 -9.50 4.13
C ARG A 86 10.48 -10.00 3.96
N ASN A 87 10.94 -9.99 2.72
CA ASN A 87 12.31 -10.33 2.35
C ASN A 87 13.15 -9.09 2.05
N THR A 88 12.50 -8.00 1.61
CA THR A 88 13.13 -6.69 1.35
C THR A 88 12.27 -5.59 1.94
N ASP A 89 12.85 -4.42 2.17
CA ASP A 89 12.08 -3.22 2.43
C ASP A 89 11.36 -2.75 1.16
N PRO A 90 10.22 -2.06 1.29
CA PRO A 90 9.54 -1.43 0.16
C PRO A 90 10.44 -0.42 -0.55
N GLU A 91 10.49 -0.48 -1.88
CA GLU A 91 11.27 0.44 -2.70
C GLU A 91 10.44 1.01 -3.85
N VAL A 92 10.84 2.19 -4.34
CA VAL A 92 10.33 2.75 -5.60
C VAL A 92 11.18 2.23 -6.74
N ILE A 93 10.55 1.63 -7.75
CA ILE A 93 11.24 1.07 -8.90
C ILE A 93 10.56 1.48 -10.20
N SER A 94 11.33 1.92 -11.19
CA SER A 94 10.80 2.18 -12.54
C SER A 94 10.43 0.89 -13.25
N VAL A 95 9.48 0.96 -14.20
CA VAL A 95 9.06 -0.20 -15.00
C VAL A 95 10.23 -0.91 -15.66
N ASP A 96 11.21 -0.16 -16.20
CA ASP A 96 12.36 -0.74 -16.90
C ASP A 96 13.33 -1.44 -15.92
N ASN A 97 13.60 -0.83 -14.77
CA ASN A 97 14.42 -1.45 -13.74
C ASN A 97 13.75 -2.68 -13.11
N LEU A 98 12.42 -2.63 -12.95
CA LEU A 98 11.64 -3.78 -12.50
C LEU A 98 11.76 -4.94 -13.50
N GLU A 99 11.66 -4.67 -14.81
CA GLU A 99 11.84 -5.69 -15.84
C GLU A 99 13.20 -6.36 -15.72
N ILE A 100 14.28 -5.58 -15.62
CA ILE A 100 15.64 -6.09 -15.44
C ILE A 100 15.74 -6.92 -14.15
N LYS A 101 15.24 -6.39 -13.04
CA LYS A 101 15.30 -7.04 -11.73
C LYS A 101 14.57 -8.38 -11.70
N ILE A 102 13.39 -8.45 -12.29
CA ILE A 102 12.57 -9.67 -12.34
C ILE A 102 13.18 -10.71 -13.29
N THR A 103 13.61 -10.30 -14.50
CA THR A 103 14.10 -11.24 -15.51
C THR A 103 15.53 -11.72 -15.26
N SER A 104 16.34 -10.96 -14.53
CA SER A 104 17.70 -11.40 -14.14
C SER A 104 17.72 -12.38 -12.96
N ASP A 105 16.66 -12.41 -12.15
CA ASP A 105 16.53 -13.32 -11.04
C ASP A 105 16.01 -14.69 -11.51
N THR A 106 16.74 -15.76 -11.26
CA THR A 106 16.38 -17.13 -11.67
C THR A 106 15.42 -17.85 -10.73
N GLU A 107 15.12 -17.28 -9.58
CA GLU A 107 14.14 -17.84 -8.64
C GLU A 107 12.73 -17.84 -9.22
N LYS A 108 11.94 -18.81 -8.81
CA LYS A 108 10.52 -18.86 -9.18
C LYS A 108 9.73 -17.79 -8.41
N LYS A 109 9.10 -16.89 -9.14
CA LYS A 109 8.39 -15.73 -8.61
C LYS A 109 6.90 -15.76 -8.91
N LEU A 110 6.15 -15.06 -8.08
CA LEU A 110 4.73 -14.76 -8.24
C LEU A 110 4.53 -13.25 -8.16
N LEU A 111 4.12 -12.61 -9.25
CA LEU A 111 3.77 -11.20 -9.25
C LEU A 111 2.31 -11.04 -8.84
N VAL A 112 2.07 -10.14 -7.90
CA VAL A 112 0.74 -9.76 -7.41
C VAL A 112 0.60 -8.24 -7.36
N GLY A 113 -0.60 -7.72 -7.60
CA GLY A 113 -0.86 -6.28 -7.68
C GLY A 113 -0.98 -5.77 -9.11
N ASN A 114 -0.51 -4.57 -9.40
CA ASN A 114 -0.75 -3.89 -10.67
C ASN A 114 0.09 -4.39 -11.86
N TRP A 115 0.40 -5.69 -11.93
CA TRP A 115 1.17 -6.29 -13.01
C TRP A 115 0.52 -6.15 -14.40
N ASN A 116 -0.78 -5.92 -14.48
CA ASN A 116 -1.49 -5.66 -15.74
C ASN A 116 -0.95 -4.43 -16.50
N LEU A 117 -0.27 -3.52 -15.83
CA LEU A 117 0.42 -2.39 -16.46
C LEU A 117 1.73 -2.79 -17.16
N LEU A 118 2.16 -4.05 -16.97
CA LEU A 118 3.39 -4.62 -17.55
C LEU A 118 3.14 -5.45 -18.80
N ASN A 119 1.93 -5.45 -19.37
CA ASN A 119 1.49 -6.35 -20.45
C ASN A 119 2.40 -6.40 -21.68
N ASN A 120 3.17 -5.36 -21.96
CA ASN A 120 4.08 -5.26 -23.11
C ASN A 120 5.55 -5.52 -22.72
N LYS A 121 5.82 -5.97 -21.49
CA LYS A 121 7.17 -6.21 -20.98
C LYS A 121 7.52 -7.69 -20.98
N LYS A 122 8.82 -8.01 -21.06
CA LYS A 122 9.34 -9.39 -21.04
C LYS A 122 9.00 -10.13 -19.75
N ILE A 123 8.73 -9.42 -18.65
CA ILE A 123 8.31 -9.98 -17.36
C ILE A 123 7.15 -10.96 -17.52
N VAL A 124 6.15 -10.60 -18.33
CA VAL A 124 4.91 -11.40 -18.52
C VAL A 124 5.20 -12.76 -19.16
N ASN A 125 6.26 -12.85 -19.94
CA ASN A 125 6.68 -14.05 -20.65
C ASN A 125 7.90 -14.77 -20.00
N ASP A 126 8.36 -14.27 -18.85
CA ASP A 126 9.47 -14.92 -18.13
C ASP A 126 9.03 -16.26 -17.56
N SER A 127 9.79 -17.33 -17.88
CA SER A 127 9.46 -18.71 -17.49
C SER A 127 9.43 -18.95 -15.98
N ASN A 128 10.16 -18.15 -15.22
CA ASN A 128 10.22 -18.22 -13.76
C ASN A 128 9.16 -17.39 -13.06
N THR A 129 8.47 -16.53 -13.80
CA THR A 129 7.47 -15.60 -13.27
C THR A 129 6.06 -16.10 -13.57
N LYS A 130 5.22 -16.16 -12.55
CA LYS A 130 3.77 -16.32 -12.68
C LYS A 130 3.06 -15.04 -12.27
N LEU A 131 1.93 -14.77 -12.91
CA LEU A 131 1.05 -13.65 -12.59
C LEU A 131 -0.10 -14.18 -11.75
N ALA A 132 -0.47 -13.46 -10.72
CA ALA A 132 -1.53 -13.86 -9.80
C ALA A 132 -2.50 -12.71 -9.51
N ASP A 133 -3.72 -13.05 -9.18
CA ASP A 133 -4.63 -12.15 -8.48
C ASP A 133 -4.29 -12.15 -6.96
N PRO A 134 -4.60 -11.07 -6.25
CA PRO A 134 -5.29 -9.87 -6.69
C PRO A 134 -4.42 -8.90 -7.50
N LYS A 135 -5.08 -8.10 -8.37
CA LYS A 135 -4.41 -7.03 -9.16
C LYS A 135 -4.35 -5.70 -8.42
N PHE A 136 -5.12 -5.52 -7.38
CA PHE A 136 -5.19 -4.31 -6.57
C PHE A 136 -5.62 -4.65 -5.15
N VAL A 137 -5.32 -3.76 -4.22
CA VAL A 137 -5.72 -3.87 -2.82
C VAL A 137 -7.23 -3.68 -2.70
N THR A 138 -7.87 -4.50 -1.88
CA THR A 138 -9.29 -4.39 -1.53
C THR A 138 -9.46 -4.26 -0.02
N ALA A 139 -10.64 -3.82 0.42
CA ALA A 139 -10.96 -3.75 1.86
C ALA A 139 -10.85 -5.13 2.54
N GLU A 140 -11.19 -6.22 1.84
CA GLU A 140 -11.04 -7.58 2.34
C GLU A 140 -9.57 -7.95 2.59
N HIS A 141 -8.67 -7.58 1.68
CA HIS A 141 -7.23 -7.81 1.86
C HIS A 141 -6.68 -7.05 3.07
N ILE A 142 -7.10 -5.79 3.24
CA ILE A 142 -6.74 -4.97 4.39
C ILE A 142 -7.28 -5.58 5.69
N PHE A 143 -8.54 -6.01 5.70
CA PHE A 143 -9.18 -6.67 6.84
C PHE A 143 -8.41 -7.91 7.27
N ASN A 144 -8.11 -8.82 6.34
CA ASN A 144 -7.44 -10.10 6.62
C ASN A 144 -6.04 -9.93 7.25
N VAL A 145 -5.32 -8.87 6.89
CA VAL A 145 -4.02 -8.54 7.52
C VAL A 145 -4.23 -7.76 8.80
N GLY A 146 -5.15 -6.79 8.80
CA GLY A 146 -5.44 -5.94 9.94
C GLY A 146 -5.87 -6.73 11.18
N GLU A 147 -6.74 -7.74 11.02
CA GLU A 147 -7.13 -8.61 12.12
C GLU A 147 -5.97 -9.37 12.79
N ARG A 148 -4.92 -9.66 12.01
CA ARG A 148 -3.72 -10.33 12.53
C ARG A 148 -2.76 -9.37 13.22
N LEU A 149 -2.78 -8.11 12.84
CA LEU A 149 -1.95 -7.05 13.42
C LEU A 149 -2.61 -6.40 14.63
N PHE A 150 -3.94 -6.52 14.74
CA PHE A 150 -4.69 -5.86 15.79
C PHE A 150 -4.49 -6.55 17.15
N ASP A 151 -4.02 -5.77 18.11
CA ASP A 151 -3.95 -6.12 19.52
C ASP A 151 -4.82 -5.13 20.29
N SER A 152 -5.89 -5.61 20.94
CA SER A 152 -6.82 -4.77 21.68
C SER A 152 -6.19 -4.04 22.86
N ASP A 153 -5.09 -4.57 23.37
CA ASP A 153 -4.38 -4.02 24.53
C ASP A 153 -3.22 -3.09 24.13
N ASN A 154 -2.82 -3.16 22.85
CA ASN A 154 -1.68 -2.38 22.35
C ASN A 154 -1.86 -1.99 20.86
N TYR A 155 -2.64 -0.96 20.59
CA TYR A 155 -2.80 -0.38 19.26
C TYR A 155 -2.28 1.07 19.23
N PRO A 156 -1.78 1.56 18.07
CA PRO A 156 -1.24 2.90 17.99
C PRO A 156 -2.33 3.96 18.20
N ASN A 157 -1.96 5.06 18.85
CA ASN A 157 -2.84 6.22 18.89
C ASN A 157 -3.01 6.75 17.46
N PHE A 158 -4.24 7.05 17.04
CA PHE A 158 -4.54 7.51 15.68
C PHE A 158 -3.82 8.82 15.30
N ASN A 159 -3.36 9.61 16.28
CA ASN A 159 -2.53 10.80 16.03
C ASN A 159 -1.06 10.46 15.69
N GLU A 160 -0.61 9.25 15.98
CA GLU A 160 0.75 8.77 15.73
C GLU A 160 0.85 8.00 14.42
N ILE A 161 -0.30 7.62 13.83
CA ILE A 161 -0.35 6.90 12.57
C ILE A 161 0.09 7.81 11.43
N GLN A 162 1.01 7.31 10.62
CA GLN A 162 1.52 8.00 9.45
C GLN A 162 1.14 7.25 8.17
N ILE A 163 0.87 8.02 7.12
CA ILE A 163 0.70 7.46 5.77
C ILE A 163 2.09 7.13 5.21
N GLU A 164 2.25 5.94 4.65
CA GLU A 164 3.49 5.52 4.00
C GLU A 164 3.60 6.11 2.60
N TYR A 165 4.23 7.28 2.50
CA TYR A 165 4.54 7.89 1.22
C TYR A 165 5.85 7.33 0.68
N MET A 166 5.78 6.63 -0.45
CA MET A 166 6.98 6.15 -1.16
C MET A 166 7.67 7.25 -1.98
N ARG A 167 7.04 8.41 -2.10
CA ARG A 167 7.55 9.57 -2.81
C ARG A 167 7.12 10.84 -2.12
N GLU A 168 8.00 11.84 -2.12
CA GLU A 168 7.62 13.19 -1.72
C GLU A 168 6.59 13.79 -2.68
N PRO A 169 5.65 14.60 -2.19
CA PRO A 169 4.68 15.27 -3.04
C PRO A 169 5.40 16.23 -3.99
N ASP A 170 4.96 16.27 -5.26
CA ASP A 170 5.43 17.27 -6.22
C ASP A 170 4.88 18.64 -5.84
N VAL A 171 5.65 19.39 -5.07
CA VAL A 171 5.30 20.77 -4.74
C VAL A 171 5.91 21.69 -5.79
N THR A 172 5.06 22.31 -6.59
CA THR A 172 5.51 23.45 -7.40
C THR A 172 5.67 24.63 -6.44
N LEU A 173 6.94 25.00 -6.17
CA LEU A 173 7.19 26.19 -5.37
C LEU A 173 6.56 27.41 -6.06
N PRO A 174 5.86 28.29 -5.34
CA PRO A 174 5.34 29.53 -5.90
C PRO A 174 6.50 30.30 -6.52
N LYS A 175 6.34 30.82 -7.74
CA LYS A 175 7.29 31.78 -8.29
C LYS A 175 7.37 32.95 -7.31
N GLU A 176 8.57 33.35 -6.90
CA GLU A 176 8.85 34.36 -5.87
C GLU A 176 8.06 35.69 -6.03
N ASN A 177 7.47 35.96 -7.19
CA ASN A 177 6.74 37.19 -7.50
C ASN A 177 5.25 37.16 -7.19
N LEU A 178 4.70 36.11 -6.56
CA LEU A 178 3.26 35.99 -6.30
C LEU A 178 2.83 36.31 -4.86
N VAL A 179 3.78 36.53 -3.95
CA VAL A 179 3.44 36.99 -2.60
C VAL A 179 3.35 38.51 -2.59
N LYS A 180 2.24 39.08 -3.08
CA LYS A 180 1.86 40.42 -2.64
C LYS A 180 1.65 40.35 -1.14
N LYS A 181 2.49 41.05 -0.35
CA LYS A 181 2.24 41.25 1.07
C LYS A 181 0.86 41.88 1.20
N VAL A 182 -0.12 41.12 1.64
CA VAL A 182 -1.40 41.66 2.05
C VAL A 182 -1.15 42.24 3.43
N ASN A 183 -1.04 43.56 3.55
CA ASN A 183 -1.04 44.26 4.84
C ASN A 183 -2.48 44.21 5.36
N PHE A 184 -2.71 43.52 6.46
CA PHE A 184 -4.01 43.44 7.12
C PHE A 184 -4.28 44.60 8.12
N TYR A 185 -3.40 45.57 8.15
CA TYR A 185 -3.51 46.73 9.05
C TYR A 185 -3.22 48.02 8.25
N ASP A 186 -4.24 48.56 7.62
CA ASP A 186 -4.43 49.99 7.29
C ASP A 186 -5.87 50.37 7.65
#